data_b8a034bc73ae2789855eed75e527c8f8
#
_entry.id   b8a034bc73ae2789855eed75e527c8f8
#
_cell.length_a   1.000
_cell.length_b   1.000
_cell.length_c   1.000
_cell.angle_alpha   90.00
_cell.angle_beta   90.00
_cell.angle_gamma   90.00
#
_symmetry.space_group_name_H-M   'P 1'
#
loop_
_entity.id
_entity.type
_entity.pdbx_description
1 polymer ?
#
loop_
_entity_poly.entity_id
_entity_poly.type
_entity_poly.pdbx_seq_one_letter_code
_entity_poly.pdbx_strand_id
1 'polypeptide(L)'
;MSETFSIPLRTRFRGIDVREGMLLRGDAGWGEFSPFLEYDDPTAAPWLAAAREAADLGWPAPLRPRIPVNVTVPACDPERARQIVLDSGGCRTAKVKVAEPGQGVADDEARLEAVRDALGPDGLIRVDANGGWTFEEAVARIPLMDRASGGLEYVEQPCASVEDLARVRRRVAVPIAADESIRRAADPYRVRDLEAADIAVLKVQPLGGVRACLRIAEDIGLPVVVSSALETSVGIAAGVALAAALPELPYACGLATVQLLTADVVAEPLLPVDGYLLVARPEVALEAVGTWGADAERTAYWDTRLARVAALRQDQVL
;
A
#
# COMPACT_ATOMS: atom_id res chain seq x y z
N MET A 1 12.37 -6.86 22.30
CA MET A 1 13.21 -7.58 21.33
C MET A 1 12.92 -7.00 19.97
N SER A 2 13.94 -6.75 19.15
CA SER A 2 13.79 -6.23 17.77
C SER A 2 14.69 -7.03 16.84
N GLU A 3 14.23 -7.22 15.59
CA GLU A 3 14.96 -7.89 14.52
C GLU A 3 14.96 -6.98 13.29
N THR A 4 16.07 -6.90 12.58
CA THR A 4 16.19 -6.09 11.36
C THR A 4 16.22 -6.99 10.15
N PHE A 5 15.40 -6.70 9.14
CA PHE A 5 15.32 -7.47 7.89
C PHE A 5 15.77 -6.65 6.69
N SER A 6 16.24 -7.37 5.65
CA SER A 6 16.62 -6.82 4.35
C SER A 6 16.29 -7.85 3.27
N ILE A 7 15.18 -7.66 2.57
CA ILE A 7 14.60 -8.62 1.63
C ILE A 7 14.63 -8.06 0.21
N PRO A 8 15.25 -8.73 -0.77
CA PRO A 8 15.22 -8.31 -2.16
C PRO A 8 13.80 -8.36 -2.75
N LEU A 9 13.54 -7.48 -3.71
CA LEU A 9 12.32 -7.49 -4.51
C LEU A 9 12.50 -8.38 -5.76
N ARG A 10 11.40 -8.99 -6.21
CA ARG A 10 11.36 -9.75 -7.47
C ARG A 10 11.48 -8.86 -8.71
N THR A 11 11.05 -7.62 -8.58
CA THR A 11 11.07 -6.59 -9.62
C THR A 11 11.22 -5.24 -8.92
N ARG A 12 12.03 -4.35 -9.49
CA ARG A 12 12.16 -2.97 -8.98
C ARG A 12 10.77 -2.34 -8.83
N PHE A 13 10.52 -1.80 -7.66
CA PHE A 13 9.22 -1.21 -7.33
C PHE A 13 9.41 0.05 -6.52
N ARG A 14 8.76 1.14 -6.89
CA ARG A 14 8.90 2.44 -6.24
C ARG A 14 10.37 2.92 -6.14
N GLY A 15 11.18 2.58 -7.15
CA GLY A 15 12.58 2.98 -7.20
C GLY A 15 13.54 2.18 -6.30
N ILE A 16 13.05 1.16 -5.56
CA ILE A 16 13.90 0.31 -4.72
C ILE A 16 13.96 -1.14 -5.23
N ASP A 17 15.05 -1.82 -4.90
CA ASP A 17 15.30 -3.22 -5.23
C ASP A 17 15.35 -4.11 -3.97
N VAL A 18 15.41 -3.48 -2.80
CA VAL A 18 15.46 -4.15 -1.49
C VAL A 18 14.49 -3.47 -0.54
N ARG A 19 13.75 -4.26 0.23
CA ARG A 19 12.89 -3.79 1.32
C ARG A 19 13.52 -4.08 2.67
N GLU A 20 13.70 -3.04 3.46
CA GLU A 20 14.33 -3.11 4.78
C GLU A 20 13.40 -2.54 5.85
N GLY A 21 13.61 -2.96 7.08
CA GLY A 21 12.88 -2.49 8.24
C GLY A 21 13.21 -3.27 9.50
N MET A 22 12.48 -2.99 10.55
CA MET A 22 12.58 -3.65 11.85
C MET A 22 11.27 -4.29 12.25
N LEU A 23 11.37 -5.43 12.90
CA LEU A 23 10.29 -6.11 13.60
C LEU A 23 10.44 -5.82 15.09
N LEU A 24 9.36 -5.39 15.72
CA LEU A 24 9.30 -5.07 17.15
C LEU A 24 8.40 -6.07 17.85
N ARG A 25 8.89 -6.74 18.90
CA ARG A 25 8.12 -7.67 19.73
C ARG A 25 7.56 -6.94 20.94
N GLY A 26 6.26 -7.08 21.18
CA GLY A 26 5.56 -6.60 22.37
C GLY A 26 4.61 -7.66 22.93
N ASP A 27 3.76 -7.25 23.89
CA ASP A 27 2.84 -8.14 24.61
C ASP A 27 1.74 -8.72 23.72
N ALA A 28 1.33 -7.96 22.71
CA ALA A 28 0.30 -8.40 21.76
C ALA A 28 0.86 -9.15 20.54
N GLY A 29 2.19 -9.21 20.33
CA GLY A 29 2.84 -9.93 19.25
C GLY A 29 3.89 -9.10 18.52
N TRP A 30 3.94 -9.18 17.19
CA TRP A 30 4.92 -8.47 16.38
C TRP A 30 4.30 -7.25 15.67
N GLY A 31 5.10 -6.20 15.51
CA GLY A 31 4.81 -5.03 14.68
C GLY A 31 5.98 -4.72 13.76
N GLU A 32 5.72 -4.10 12.62
CA GLU A 32 6.74 -3.76 11.64
C GLU A 32 6.97 -2.25 11.60
N PHE A 33 8.23 -1.81 11.74
CA PHE A 33 8.70 -0.44 11.55
C PHE A 33 9.60 -0.40 10.34
N SER A 34 9.05 0.00 9.19
CA SER A 34 9.75 -0.04 7.91
C SER A 34 9.53 1.21 7.04
N PRO A 35 9.69 2.44 7.60
CA PRO A 35 9.58 3.66 6.78
C PRO A 35 10.64 3.65 5.68
N PHE A 36 10.29 4.14 4.49
CA PHE A 36 11.24 4.21 3.38
C PHE A 36 12.47 5.05 3.76
N LEU A 37 13.62 4.73 3.15
CA LEU A 37 14.89 5.34 3.54
C LEU A 37 14.95 6.84 3.27
N GLU A 38 14.23 7.32 2.25
CA GLU A 38 14.14 8.73 1.90
C GLU A 38 13.26 9.56 2.86
N TYR A 39 12.51 8.91 3.77
CA TYR A 39 11.69 9.61 4.75
C TYR A 39 12.52 10.08 5.94
N ASP A 40 12.34 11.32 6.32
CA ASP A 40 12.92 11.89 7.55
C ASP A 40 12.27 11.31 8.82
N ASP A 41 12.85 11.62 9.96
CA ASP A 41 12.38 11.08 11.24
C ASP A 41 10.94 11.52 11.60
N PRO A 42 10.51 12.80 11.36
CA PRO A 42 9.11 13.20 11.54
C PRO A 42 8.13 12.40 10.68
N THR A 43 8.44 12.16 9.40
CA THR A 43 7.63 11.35 8.49
C THR A 43 7.59 9.87 8.92
N ALA A 44 8.65 9.38 9.56
CA ALA A 44 8.73 8.02 10.08
C ALA A 44 8.01 7.82 11.45
N ALA A 45 7.70 8.90 12.18
CA ALA A 45 7.07 8.78 13.50
C ALA A 45 5.71 8.08 13.51
N PRO A 46 4.78 8.32 12.56
CA PRO A 46 3.55 7.53 12.46
C PRO A 46 3.79 6.03 12.24
N TRP A 47 4.82 5.65 11.48
CA TRP A 47 5.19 4.26 11.24
C TRP A 47 5.59 3.54 12.53
N LEU A 48 6.33 4.24 13.40
CA LEU A 48 6.66 3.69 14.72
C LEU A 48 5.42 3.57 15.61
N ALA A 49 4.48 4.51 15.50
CA ALA A 49 3.20 4.41 16.21
C ALA A 49 2.41 3.16 15.78
N ALA A 50 2.33 2.91 14.47
CA ALA A 50 1.66 1.74 13.93
C ALA A 50 2.34 0.43 14.36
N ALA A 51 3.68 0.39 14.32
CA ALA A 51 4.45 -0.77 14.77
C ALA A 51 4.22 -1.07 16.26
N ARG A 52 4.22 -0.05 17.12
CA ARG A 52 3.96 -0.21 18.56
C ARG A 52 2.50 -0.58 18.84
N GLU A 53 1.52 0.01 18.13
CA GLU A 53 0.14 -0.43 18.26
C GLU A 53 0.01 -1.94 17.98
N ALA A 54 0.62 -2.40 16.87
CA ALA A 54 0.61 -3.81 16.51
C ALA A 54 1.30 -4.69 17.57
N ALA A 55 2.48 -4.28 18.04
CA ALA A 55 3.27 -5.06 19.00
C ALA A 55 2.66 -5.09 20.41
N ASP A 56 2.19 -3.95 20.90
CA ASP A 56 1.88 -3.79 22.33
C ASP A 56 0.36 -3.88 22.63
N LEU A 57 -0.50 -3.39 21.73
CA LEU A 57 -1.95 -3.28 21.95
C LEU A 57 -2.77 -4.27 21.14
N GLY A 58 -2.27 -4.71 20.01
CA GLY A 58 -3.05 -5.45 19.01
C GLY A 58 -4.14 -4.57 18.37
N TRP A 59 -5.04 -5.19 17.64
CA TRP A 59 -6.03 -4.52 16.81
C TRP A 59 -7.48 -4.76 17.29
N PRO A 60 -8.45 -3.97 16.86
CA PRO A 60 -9.87 -4.23 17.11
C PRO A 60 -10.30 -5.60 16.58
N ALA A 61 -11.38 -6.14 17.14
CA ALA A 61 -11.97 -7.40 16.69
C ALA A 61 -12.40 -7.30 15.22
N PRO A 62 -12.11 -8.31 14.37
CA PRO A 62 -12.50 -8.30 12.97
C PRO A 62 -14.01 -8.53 12.80
N LEU A 63 -14.62 -7.85 11.83
CA LEU A 63 -16.01 -8.04 11.41
C LEU A 63 -16.16 -9.14 10.34
N ARG A 64 -15.05 -9.58 9.75
CA ARG A 64 -14.99 -10.59 8.68
C ARG A 64 -13.73 -11.45 8.79
N PRO A 65 -13.78 -12.74 8.40
CA PRO A 65 -12.64 -13.66 8.57
C PRO A 65 -11.62 -13.58 7.44
N ARG A 66 -11.97 -12.97 6.30
CA ARG A 66 -11.09 -12.78 5.14
C ARG A 66 -11.45 -11.49 4.41
N ILE A 67 -10.50 -10.97 3.66
CA ILE A 67 -10.67 -9.73 2.88
C ILE A 67 -10.31 -9.97 1.41
N PRO A 68 -11.05 -9.39 0.45
CA PRO A 68 -10.69 -9.45 -0.96
C PRO A 68 -9.45 -8.56 -1.20
N VAL A 69 -8.53 -9.03 -2.07
CA VAL A 69 -7.32 -8.28 -2.39
C VAL A 69 -7.11 -8.17 -3.90
N ASN A 70 -6.43 -7.11 -4.31
CA ASN A 70 -5.96 -6.95 -5.68
C ASN A 70 -4.50 -7.36 -5.82
N VAL A 71 -4.15 -7.87 -7.00
CA VAL A 71 -2.74 -7.99 -7.41
C VAL A 71 -2.19 -6.60 -7.78
N THR A 72 -0.93 -6.35 -7.43
CA THR A 72 -0.21 -5.13 -7.86
C THR A 72 0.70 -5.45 -9.03
N VAL A 73 0.50 -4.76 -10.15
CA VAL A 73 1.30 -4.91 -11.37
C VAL A 73 2.23 -3.70 -11.47
N PRO A 74 3.56 -3.89 -11.31
CA PRO A 74 4.56 -2.85 -11.52
C PRO A 74 4.57 -2.30 -12.95
N ALA A 75 5.30 -1.24 -13.19
CA ALA A 75 5.57 -0.69 -14.52
C ALA A 75 6.56 -1.59 -15.29
N CYS A 76 6.10 -2.76 -15.73
CA CYS A 76 6.85 -3.77 -16.48
C CYS A 76 6.28 -3.95 -17.89
N ASP A 77 6.92 -4.79 -18.70
CA ASP A 77 6.41 -5.15 -20.03
C ASP A 77 5.09 -5.92 -19.96
N PRO A 78 4.31 -5.94 -21.06
CA PRO A 78 2.97 -6.55 -21.09
C PRO A 78 2.95 -8.04 -20.74
N GLU A 79 3.95 -8.83 -21.22
CA GLU A 79 3.99 -10.27 -20.93
C GLU A 79 4.25 -10.53 -19.44
N ARG A 80 5.15 -9.75 -18.83
CA ARG A 80 5.38 -9.83 -17.39
C ARG A 80 4.15 -9.41 -16.58
N ALA A 81 3.44 -8.37 -17.03
CA ALA A 81 2.19 -7.92 -16.41
C ALA A 81 1.12 -9.02 -16.45
N ARG A 82 0.98 -9.67 -17.61
CA ARG A 82 0.09 -10.82 -17.79
C ARG A 82 0.42 -11.96 -16.81
N GLN A 83 1.70 -12.34 -16.73
CA GLN A 83 2.14 -13.41 -15.85
C GLN A 83 1.89 -13.10 -14.36
N ILE A 84 2.13 -11.87 -13.92
CA ILE A 84 1.84 -11.42 -12.55
C ILE A 84 0.37 -11.62 -12.20
N VAL A 85 -0.54 -11.31 -13.12
CA VAL A 85 -1.98 -11.51 -12.90
C VAL A 85 -2.31 -13.00 -12.80
N LEU A 86 -1.77 -13.84 -13.67
CA LEU A 86 -2.02 -15.30 -13.67
C LEU A 86 -1.49 -15.95 -12.39
N ASP A 87 -0.36 -15.47 -11.86
CA ASP A 87 0.27 -15.98 -10.63
C ASP A 87 -0.27 -15.32 -9.34
N SER A 88 -1.33 -14.52 -9.44
CA SER A 88 -1.82 -13.67 -8.34
C SER A 88 -2.49 -14.41 -7.18
N GLY A 89 -2.68 -15.73 -7.28
CA GLY A 89 -3.46 -16.48 -6.29
C GLY A 89 -4.97 -16.23 -6.42
N GLY A 90 -5.45 -15.98 -7.66
CA GLY A 90 -6.87 -15.86 -7.98
C GLY A 90 -7.45 -14.45 -7.74
N CYS A 91 -6.63 -13.42 -7.66
CA CYS A 91 -7.11 -12.03 -7.58
C CYS A 91 -7.96 -11.66 -8.80
N ARG A 92 -9.14 -11.14 -8.56
CA ARG A 92 -10.06 -10.66 -9.61
C ARG A 92 -9.98 -9.17 -9.87
N THR A 93 -9.11 -8.47 -9.14
CA THR A 93 -8.82 -7.05 -9.31
C THR A 93 -7.32 -6.86 -9.46
N ALA A 94 -6.91 -6.03 -10.42
CA ALA A 94 -5.52 -5.64 -10.61
C ALA A 94 -5.35 -4.12 -10.42
N LYS A 95 -4.31 -3.72 -9.66
CA LYS A 95 -3.83 -2.34 -9.60
C LYS A 95 -2.56 -2.22 -10.43
N VAL A 96 -2.62 -1.46 -11.53
CA VAL A 96 -1.56 -1.32 -12.53
C VAL A 96 -0.85 0.01 -12.33
N LYS A 97 0.47 -0.02 -12.18
CA LYS A 97 1.30 1.18 -12.14
C LYS A 97 1.44 1.78 -13.53
N VAL A 98 1.20 3.09 -13.60
CA VAL A 98 1.30 3.92 -14.81
C VAL A 98 2.14 5.17 -14.52
N ALA A 99 2.41 5.98 -15.52
CA ALA A 99 3.19 7.21 -15.38
C ALA A 99 4.65 6.99 -14.93
N GLU A 100 5.22 5.82 -15.15
CA GLU A 100 6.61 5.53 -14.81
C GLU A 100 7.55 6.40 -15.64
N PRO A 101 8.55 7.06 -15.02
CA PRO A 101 9.54 7.85 -15.77
C PRO A 101 10.24 7.03 -16.85
N GLY A 102 10.25 7.56 -18.08
CA GLY A 102 10.83 6.89 -19.24
C GLY A 102 9.88 5.98 -20.02
N GLN A 103 8.64 5.79 -19.55
CA GLN A 103 7.57 5.08 -20.28
C GLN A 103 6.54 6.07 -20.85
N GLY A 104 5.98 5.72 -21.99
CA GLY A 104 4.96 6.50 -22.68
C GLY A 104 3.54 5.96 -22.48
N VAL A 105 2.55 6.67 -23.03
CA VAL A 105 1.14 6.24 -22.99
C VAL A 105 0.96 4.86 -23.63
N ALA A 106 1.66 4.58 -24.74
CA ALA A 106 1.57 3.29 -25.43
C ALA A 106 2.06 2.11 -24.59
N ASP A 107 3.08 2.32 -23.72
CA ASP A 107 3.56 1.29 -22.80
C ASP A 107 2.50 0.98 -21.73
N ASP A 108 1.84 2.02 -21.20
CA ASP A 108 0.77 1.88 -20.23
C ASP A 108 -0.47 1.20 -20.83
N GLU A 109 -0.88 1.58 -22.07
CA GLU A 109 -2.00 0.98 -22.80
C GLU A 109 -1.74 -0.51 -23.07
N ALA A 110 -0.56 -0.88 -23.60
CA ALA A 110 -0.21 -2.28 -23.87
C ALA A 110 -0.18 -3.13 -22.59
N ARG A 111 0.28 -2.56 -21.48
CA ARG A 111 0.24 -3.23 -20.17
C ARG A 111 -1.19 -3.46 -19.69
N LEU A 112 -2.07 -2.47 -19.82
CA LEU A 112 -3.48 -2.57 -19.44
C LEU A 112 -4.23 -3.60 -20.27
N GLU A 113 -4.01 -3.65 -21.58
CA GLU A 113 -4.58 -4.65 -22.47
C GLU A 113 -4.16 -6.08 -22.05
N ALA A 114 -2.87 -6.30 -21.76
CA ALA A 114 -2.36 -7.58 -21.29
C ALA A 114 -2.95 -8.00 -19.93
N VAL A 115 -3.16 -7.04 -19.02
CA VAL A 115 -3.83 -7.27 -17.73
C VAL A 115 -5.30 -7.60 -17.94
N ARG A 116 -5.99 -6.90 -18.85
CA ARG A 116 -7.40 -7.22 -19.20
C ARG A 116 -7.55 -8.63 -19.77
N ASP A 117 -6.67 -9.01 -20.69
CA ASP A 117 -6.65 -10.36 -21.26
C ASP A 117 -6.46 -11.44 -20.18
N ALA A 118 -5.58 -11.20 -19.23
CA ALA A 118 -5.31 -12.14 -18.14
C ALA A 118 -6.45 -12.26 -17.12
N LEU A 119 -7.09 -11.13 -16.75
CA LEU A 119 -8.21 -11.10 -15.82
C LEU A 119 -9.53 -11.58 -16.43
N GLY A 120 -9.67 -11.49 -17.75
CA GLY A 120 -10.94 -11.69 -18.43
C GLY A 120 -11.91 -10.50 -18.28
N PRO A 121 -13.10 -10.57 -18.92
CA PRO A 121 -14.03 -9.43 -19.03
C PRO A 121 -14.61 -8.97 -17.70
N ASP A 122 -14.77 -9.86 -16.74
CA ASP A 122 -15.39 -9.58 -15.44
C ASP A 122 -14.37 -9.09 -14.38
N GLY A 123 -13.08 -9.07 -14.70
CA GLY A 123 -12.04 -8.60 -13.80
C GLY A 123 -12.07 -7.07 -13.66
N LEU A 124 -11.70 -6.55 -12.49
CA LEU A 124 -11.64 -5.13 -12.21
C LEU A 124 -10.20 -4.61 -12.36
N ILE A 125 -10.06 -3.46 -13.00
CA ILE A 125 -8.75 -2.82 -13.20
C ILE A 125 -8.79 -1.42 -12.62
N ARG A 126 -7.74 -1.05 -11.93
CA ARG A 126 -7.45 0.30 -11.45
C ARG A 126 -6.03 0.68 -11.80
N VAL A 127 -5.79 1.96 -12.02
CA VAL A 127 -4.44 2.47 -12.28
C VAL A 127 -3.98 3.36 -11.15
N ASP A 128 -2.67 3.39 -10.92
CA ASP A 128 -2.04 4.23 -9.91
C ASP A 128 -0.88 5.00 -10.56
N ALA A 129 -1.05 6.31 -10.66
CA ALA A 129 -0.09 7.24 -11.27
C ALA A 129 0.86 7.86 -10.25
N ASN A 130 0.68 7.63 -8.95
CA ASN A 130 1.51 8.17 -7.85
C ASN A 130 1.80 9.68 -7.96
N GLY A 131 0.84 10.46 -8.46
CA GLY A 131 0.99 11.91 -8.67
C GLY A 131 1.85 12.30 -9.87
N GLY A 132 2.12 11.36 -10.77
CA GLY A 132 3.07 11.54 -11.87
C GLY A 132 2.58 12.38 -13.03
N TRP A 133 1.29 12.75 -13.09
CA TRP A 133 0.74 13.56 -14.18
C TRP A 133 0.46 15.00 -13.76
N THR A 134 0.61 15.92 -14.72
CA THR A 134 0.01 17.24 -14.66
C THR A 134 -1.51 17.11 -14.82
N PHE A 135 -2.25 18.19 -14.52
CA PHE A 135 -3.71 18.22 -14.75
C PHE A 135 -4.08 17.91 -16.22
N GLU A 136 -3.39 18.54 -17.16
CA GLU A 136 -3.63 18.38 -18.60
C GLU A 136 -3.34 16.94 -19.05
N GLU A 137 -2.23 16.34 -18.57
CA GLU A 137 -1.91 14.94 -18.85
C GLU A 137 -2.95 13.99 -18.27
N ALA A 138 -3.37 14.19 -17.02
CA ALA A 138 -4.38 13.35 -16.39
C ALA A 138 -5.70 13.34 -17.18
N VAL A 139 -6.20 14.54 -17.57
CA VAL A 139 -7.43 14.67 -18.36
C VAL A 139 -7.30 14.01 -19.75
N ALA A 140 -6.13 14.07 -20.37
CA ALA A 140 -5.89 13.45 -21.66
C ALA A 140 -5.70 11.93 -21.59
N ARG A 141 -4.99 11.42 -20.56
CA ARG A 141 -4.58 10.02 -20.47
C ARG A 141 -5.62 9.10 -19.83
N ILE A 142 -6.40 9.59 -18.86
CA ILE A 142 -7.40 8.76 -18.16
C ILE A 142 -8.41 8.12 -19.15
N PRO A 143 -8.98 8.81 -20.13
CA PRO A 143 -9.88 8.19 -21.10
C PRO A 143 -9.19 7.14 -22.01
N LEU A 144 -7.88 7.26 -22.23
CA LEU A 144 -7.10 6.27 -23.00
C LEU A 144 -6.94 4.99 -22.16
N MET A 145 -6.53 5.13 -20.90
CA MET A 145 -6.38 4.01 -19.96
C MET A 145 -7.71 3.29 -19.72
N ASP A 146 -8.80 4.05 -19.60
CA ASP A 146 -10.14 3.48 -19.43
C ASP A 146 -10.55 2.60 -20.60
N ARG A 147 -10.27 3.05 -21.84
CA ARG A 147 -10.52 2.23 -23.06
C ARG A 147 -9.62 1.00 -23.12
N ALA A 148 -8.30 1.16 -22.91
CA ALA A 148 -7.32 0.07 -22.99
C ALA A 148 -7.60 -1.01 -21.94
N SER A 149 -8.07 -0.62 -20.77
CA SER A 149 -8.45 -1.56 -19.70
C SER A 149 -9.85 -2.19 -19.88
N GLY A 150 -10.65 -1.72 -20.82
CA GLY A 150 -12.06 -2.13 -20.95
C GLY A 150 -12.94 -1.64 -19.80
N GLY A 151 -12.58 -0.51 -19.18
CA GLY A 151 -13.23 0.14 -18.05
C GLY A 151 -12.39 0.10 -16.79
N LEU A 152 -12.12 1.26 -16.21
CA LEU A 152 -11.40 1.43 -14.93
C LEU A 152 -12.37 1.49 -13.76
N GLU A 153 -12.04 0.77 -12.68
CA GLU A 153 -12.74 0.91 -11.41
C GLU A 153 -12.48 2.29 -10.78
N TYR A 154 -11.23 2.74 -10.81
CA TYR A 154 -10.81 4.09 -10.44
C TYR A 154 -9.38 4.42 -10.91
N VAL A 155 -9.00 5.68 -10.81
CA VAL A 155 -7.62 6.17 -10.97
C VAL A 155 -7.11 6.67 -9.63
N GLU A 156 -6.01 6.08 -9.13
CA GLU A 156 -5.37 6.47 -7.86
C GLU A 156 -4.34 7.57 -8.12
N GLN A 157 -4.45 8.66 -7.37
CA GLN A 157 -3.53 9.80 -7.31
C GLN A 157 -2.96 10.22 -8.68
N PRO A 158 -3.81 10.68 -9.61
CA PRO A 158 -3.34 11.10 -10.94
C PRO A 158 -2.35 12.28 -10.86
N CYS A 159 -2.59 13.25 -9.99
CA CYS A 159 -1.77 14.46 -9.83
C CYS A 159 -1.20 14.58 -8.42
N ALA A 160 -0.09 15.31 -8.27
CA ALA A 160 0.59 15.49 -6.99
C ALA A 160 -0.20 16.38 -6.00
N SER A 161 -0.85 17.46 -6.50
CA SER A 161 -1.59 18.40 -5.66
C SER A 161 -3.04 17.97 -5.46
N VAL A 162 -3.61 18.22 -4.29
CA VAL A 162 -5.02 17.95 -4.00
C VAL A 162 -5.94 18.88 -4.81
N GLU A 163 -5.49 20.08 -5.14
CA GLU A 163 -6.22 21.03 -5.99
C GLU A 163 -6.37 20.49 -7.42
N ASP A 164 -5.32 19.91 -7.99
CA ASP A 164 -5.39 19.30 -9.31
C ASP A 164 -6.20 18.00 -9.28
N LEU A 165 -6.14 17.21 -8.21
CA LEU A 165 -7.07 16.09 -8.03
C LEU A 165 -8.53 16.56 -8.15
N ALA A 166 -8.90 17.62 -7.41
CA ALA A 166 -10.24 18.19 -7.43
C ALA A 166 -10.65 18.70 -8.83
N ARG A 167 -9.70 19.24 -9.59
CA ARG A 167 -9.93 19.66 -10.99
C ARG A 167 -10.12 18.47 -11.92
N VAL A 168 -9.27 17.42 -11.80
CA VAL A 168 -9.36 16.19 -12.60
C VAL A 168 -10.70 15.51 -12.35
N ARG A 169 -11.06 15.29 -11.07
CA ARG A 169 -12.31 14.64 -10.68
C ARG A 169 -13.55 15.27 -11.37
N ARG A 170 -13.56 16.60 -11.52
CA ARG A 170 -14.65 17.32 -12.21
C ARG A 170 -14.62 17.20 -13.73
N ARG A 171 -13.57 16.65 -14.34
CA ARG A 171 -13.36 16.60 -15.79
C ARG A 171 -13.41 15.20 -16.38
N VAL A 172 -13.27 14.17 -15.58
CA VAL A 172 -13.28 12.77 -16.04
C VAL A 172 -14.48 12.03 -15.47
N ALA A 173 -14.92 10.98 -16.18
CA ALA A 173 -16.02 10.13 -15.72
C ALA A 173 -15.55 8.99 -14.78
N VAL A 174 -14.28 8.63 -14.85
CA VAL A 174 -13.68 7.58 -13.99
C VAL A 174 -13.51 8.11 -12.57
N PRO A 175 -13.91 7.36 -11.54
CA PRO A 175 -13.71 7.76 -10.14
C PRO A 175 -12.24 8.03 -9.80
N ILE A 176 -11.98 8.98 -8.92
CA ILE A 176 -10.63 9.35 -8.46
C ILE A 176 -10.44 8.89 -7.02
N ALA A 177 -9.30 8.21 -6.77
CA ALA A 177 -8.88 7.81 -5.43
C ALA A 177 -7.67 8.63 -4.97
N ALA A 178 -7.67 9.07 -3.70
CA ALA A 178 -6.59 9.82 -3.09
C ALA A 178 -5.75 8.92 -2.17
N ASP A 179 -4.43 8.86 -2.39
CA ASP A 179 -3.44 8.17 -1.55
C ASP A 179 -2.46 9.19 -0.92
N GLU A 180 -1.55 9.74 -1.73
CA GLU A 180 -0.54 10.68 -1.25
C GLU A 180 -1.16 11.94 -0.65
N SER A 181 -2.26 12.40 -1.19
CA SER A 181 -3.02 13.55 -0.68
C SER A 181 -3.66 13.31 0.69
N ILE A 182 -3.66 12.08 1.19
CA ILE A 182 -4.08 11.72 2.54
C ILE A 182 -2.86 11.43 3.41
N ARG A 183 -2.06 10.43 3.07
CA ARG A 183 -0.99 9.92 3.94
C ARG A 183 0.26 10.82 4.03
N ARG A 184 0.44 11.76 3.12
CA ARG A 184 1.56 12.72 3.10
C ARG A 184 1.12 14.16 3.34
N ALA A 185 -0.17 14.40 3.46
CA ALA A 185 -0.70 15.73 3.69
C ALA A 185 -0.56 16.14 5.16
N ALA A 186 -0.32 17.43 5.39
CA ALA A 186 -0.41 18.01 6.73
C ALA A 186 -1.85 17.96 7.26
N ASP A 187 -2.84 17.99 6.35
CA ASP A 187 -4.26 17.84 6.64
C ASP A 187 -4.88 16.82 5.68
N PRO A 188 -5.13 15.57 6.11
CA PRO A 188 -5.74 14.54 5.29
C PRO A 188 -7.20 14.83 4.91
N TYR A 189 -7.89 15.68 5.68
CA TYR A 189 -9.31 16.00 5.44
C TYR A 189 -9.50 17.01 4.31
N ARG A 190 -8.44 17.68 3.86
CA ARG A 190 -8.50 18.60 2.72
C ARG A 190 -9.00 17.93 1.43
N VAL A 191 -8.80 16.61 1.29
CA VAL A 191 -9.37 15.82 0.18
C VAL A 191 -10.89 15.89 0.18
N ARG A 192 -11.52 15.76 1.35
CA ARG A 192 -12.97 15.90 1.55
C ARG A 192 -13.42 17.34 1.31
N ASP A 193 -12.75 18.30 1.94
CA ASP A 193 -13.16 19.72 1.94
C ASP A 193 -13.09 20.35 0.55
N LEU A 194 -12.22 19.85 -0.33
CA LEU A 194 -12.11 20.25 -1.73
C LEU A 194 -12.90 19.35 -2.70
N GLU A 195 -13.58 18.32 -2.17
CA GLU A 195 -14.23 17.27 -2.99
C GLU A 195 -13.26 16.71 -4.04
N ALA A 196 -12.01 16.41 -3.62
CA ALA A 196 -10.93 16.10 -4.52
C ALA A 196 -10.90 14.63 -4.98
N ALA A 197 -11.61 13.75 -4.29
CA ALA A 197 -11.66 12.32 -4.60
C ALA A 197 -13.04 11.72 -4.31
N ASP A 198 -13.29 10.54 -4.89
CA ASP A 198 -14.47 9.72 -4.67
C ASP A 198 -14.16 8.59 -3.68
N ILE A 199 -12.87 8.26 -3.50
CA ILE A 199 -12.37 7.13 -2.73
C ILE A 199 -11.14 7.58 -1.92
N ALA A 200 -11.07 7.15 -0.64
CA ALA A 200 -9.90 7.35 0.22
C ALA A 200 -9.05 6.07 0.29
N VAL A 201 -7.78 6.16 -0.05
CA VAL A 201 -6.81 5.07 0.11
C VAL A 201 -6.10 5.24 1.46
N LEU A 202 -6.27 4.28 2.36
CA LEU A 202 -5.65 4.32 3.68
C LEU A 202 -4.55 3.26 3.81
N LYS A 203 -3.41 3.67 4.38
CA LYS A 203 -2.25 2.81 4.67
C LYS A 203 -1.91 2.92 6.15
N VAL A 204 -1.93 1.78 6.84
CA VAL A 204 -1.85 1.72 8.30
C VAL A 204 -0.59 2.38 8.84
N GLN A 205 0.57 2.08 8.26
CA GLN A 205 1.84 2.51 8.82
C GLN A 205 2.09 4.02 8.68
N PRO A 206 1.97 4.63 7.48
CA PRO A 206 2.16 6.07 7.36
C PRO A 206 1.08 6.90 8.07
N LEU A 207 -0.07 6.30 8.41
CA LEU A 207 -1.17 6.99 9.11
C LEU A 207 -1.19 6.71 10.63
N GLY A 208 -0.23 5.97 11.16
CA GLY A 208 -0.02 5.85 12.60
C GLY A 208 -0.79 4.73 13.31
N GLY A 209 -1.32 3.74 12.57
CA GLY A 209 -1.93 2.55 13.12
C GLY A 209 -3.36 2.31 12.67
N VAL A 210 -3.91 1.15 13.04
CA VAL A 210 -5.27 0.73 12.66
C VAL A 210 -6.32 1.66 13.25
N ARG A 211 -6.19 2.02 14.54
CA ARG A 211 -7.15 2.91 15.20
C ARG A 211 -7.12 4.32 14.64
N ALA A 212 -5.95 4.81 14.24
CA ALA A 212 -5.83 6.10 13.57
C ALA A 212 -6.53 6.08 12.21
N CYS A 213 -6.32 5.03 11.41
CA CYS A 213 -7.00 4.86 10.13
C CYS A 213 -8.54 4.74 10.27
N LEU A 214 -9.03 4.04 11.29
CA LEU A 214 -10.48 3.94 11.54
C LEU A 214 -11.09 5.32 11.85
N ARG A 215 -10.42 6.16 12.65
CA ARG A 215 -10.87 7.55 12.87
C ARG A 215 -10.88 8.36 11.58
N ILE A 216 -9.81 8.28 10.79
CA ILE A 216 -9.76 8.97 9.49
C ILE A 216 -10.87 8.49 8.58
N ALA A 217 -11.15 7.19 8.51
CA ALA A 217 -12.22 6.62 7.70
C ALA A 217 -13.60 7.16 8.09
N GLU A 218 -13.87 7.26 9.40
CA GLU A 218 -15.11 7.84 9.94
C GLU A 218 -15.22 9.33 9.60
N ASP A 219 -14.17 10.09 9.86
CA ASP A 219 -14.17 11.55 9.69
C ASP A 219 -14.17 11.99 8.22
N ILE A 220 -13.51 11.25 7.32
CA ILE A 220 -13.41 11.62 5.90
C ILE A 220 -14.72 11.39 5.15
N GLY A 221 -15.51 10.40 5.58
CA GLY A 221 -16.83 10.12 5.01
C GLY A 221 -16.83 9.64 3.55
N LEU A 222 -15.71 9.16 3.04
CA LEU A 222 -15.56 8.57 1.70
C LEU A 222 -15.48 7.04 1.79
N PRO A 223 -15.88 6.31 0.74
CA PRO A 223 -15.57 4.90 0.61
C PRO A 223 -14.05 4.66 0.74
N VAL A 224 -13.65 3.64 1.50
CA VAL A 224 -12.24 3.37 1.83
C VAL A 224 -11.72 2.17 1.07
N VAL A 225 -10.50 2.29 0.55
CA VAL A 225 -9.62 1.19 0.11
C VAL A 225 -8.44 1.10 1.05
N VAL A 226 -8.22 -0.07 1.65
CA VAL A 226 -6.99 -0.30 2.42
C VAL A 226 -5.88 -0.75 1.48
N SER A 227 -4.72 -0.12 1.59
CA SER A 227 -3.55 -0.45 0.78
C SER A 227 -2.30 -0.60 1.66
N SER A 228 -1.22 -1.02 1.05
CA SER A 228 0.07 -1.28 1.71
C SER A 228 1.14 -0.28 1.28
N ALA A 229 2.22 -0.26 2.06
CA ALA A 229 3.46 0.43 1.73
C ALA A 229 4.62 -0.57 1.54
N LEU A 230 4.32 -1.72 0.93
CA LEU A 230 5.29 -2.78 0.60
C LEU A 230 5.88 -3.45 1.86
N GLU A 231 5.04 -3.84 2.77
CA GLU A 231 5.43 -4.49 4.02
C GLU A 231 5.63 -6.01 3.85
N THR A 232 6.30 -6.62 4.84
CA THR A 232 6.29 -8.08 5.06
C THR A 232 4.91 -8.53 5.55
N SER A 233 4.69 -9.82 5.68
CA SER A 233 3.41 -10.34 6.23
C SER A 233 3.08 -9.78 7.62
N VAL A 234 4.08 -9.39 8.42
CA VAL A 234 3.86 -8.76 9.72
C VAL A 234 3.19 -7.39 9.57
N GLY A 235 3.68 -6.55 8.66
CA GLY A 235 3.07 -5.24 8.39
C GLY A 235 1.76 -5.36 7.61
N ILE A 236 1.68 -6.27 6.65
CA ILE A 236 0.43 -6.56 5.90
C ILE A 236 -0.70 -6.97 6.85
N ALA A 237 -0.41 -7.73 7.91
CA ALA A 237 -1.43 -8.12 8.89
C ALA A 237 -2.13 -6.93 9.55
N ALA A 238 -1.45 -5.80 9.73
CA ALA A 238 -2.08 -4.56 10.22
C ALA A 238 -3.07 -3.98 9.19
N GLY A 239 -2.72 -4.00 7.90
CA GLY A 239 -3.64 -3.62 6.81
C GLY A 239 -4.85 -4.55 6.74
N VAL A 240 -4.63 -5.86 6.87
CA VAL A 240 -5.70 -6.87 6.94
C VAL A 240 -6.61 -6.61 8.14
N ALA A 241 -6.06 -6.29 9.30
CA ALA A 241 -6.82 -5.96 10.51
C ALA A 241 -7.67 -4.70 10.32
N LEU A 242 -7.12 -3.64 9.70
CA LEU A 242 -7.90 -2.45 9.34
C LEU A 242 -9.07 -2.80 8.42
N ALA A 243 -8.80 -3.49 7.31
CA ALA A 243 -9.83 -3.87 6.34
C ALA A 243 -10.91 -4.77 6.98
N ALA A 244 -10.51 -5.64 7.91
CA ALA A 244 -11.43 -6.50 8.63
C ALA A 244 -12.29 -5.78 9.68
N ALA A 245 -11.82 -4.65 10.22
CA ALA A 245 -12.51 -3.85 11.22
C ALA A 245 -13.42 -2.75 10.63
N LEU A 246 -13.22 -2.38 9.34
CA LEU A 246 -14.10 -1.41 8.67
C LEU A 246 -15.52 -1.96 8.53
N PRO A 247 -16.58 -1.17 8.83
CA PRO A 247 -17.97 -1.60 8.64
C PRO A 247 -18.26 -2.00 7.19
N GLU A 248 -17.86 -1.18 6.24
CA GLU A 248 -17.99 -1.41 4.80
C GLU A 248 -16.63 -1.61 4.14
N LEU A 249 -16.57 -2.53 3.17
CA LEU A 249 -15.38 -2.82 2.39
C LEU A 249 -15.78 -3.06 0.93
N PRO A 250 -16.15 -2.00 0.19
CA PRO A 250 -16.70 -2.14 -1.16
C PRO A 250 -15.65 -2.53 -2.20
N TYR A 251 -14.37 -2.34 -1.91
CA TYR A 251 -13.26 -2.55 -2.85
C TYR A 251 -12.30 -3.64 -2.37
N ALA A 252 -11.68 -4.36 -3.32
CA ALA A 252 -10.54 -5.22 -3.03
C ALA A 252 -9.35 -4.39 -2.50
N CYS A 253 -8.66 -4.89 -1.47
CA CYS A 253 -7.58 -4.16 -0.80
C CYS A 253 -6.22 -4.35 -1.49
N GLY A 254 -5.39 -3.33 -1.53
CA GLY A 254 -4.03 -3.36 -2.07
C GLY A 254 -3.03 -4.00 -1.09
N LEU A 255 -3.31 -5.21 -0.59
CA LEU A 255 -2.56 -5.86 0.48
C LEU A 255 -1.81 -7.13 0.03
N ALA A 256 -1.81 -7.47 -1.27
CA ALA A 256 -1.08 -8.63 -1.79
C ALA A 256 0.38 -8.32 -2.17
N THR A 257 0.98 -7.26 -1.63
CA THR A 257 2.34 -6.82 -2.02
C THR A 257 3.47 -7.70 -1.48
N VAL A 258 3.19 -8.63 -0.55
CA VAL A 258 4.15 -9.69 -0.18
C VAL A 258 4.61 -10.48 -1.42
N GLN A 259 3.76 -10.64 -2.43
CA GLN A 259 4.11 -11.27 -3.71
C GLN A 259 5.27 -10.59 -4.46
N LEU A 260 5.58 -9.32 -4.16
CA LEU A 260 6.70 -8.58 -4.75
C LEU A 260 8.04 -8.89 -4.05
N LEU A 261 8.01 -9.46 -2.85
CA LEU A 261 9.20 -9.84 -2.10
C LEU A 261 9.70 -11.22 -2.55
N THR A 262 11.02 -11.44 -2.50
CA THR A 262 11.61 -12.75 -2.80
C THR A 262 11.42 -13.74 -1.66
N ALA A 263 11.20 -13.25 -0.45
CA ALA A 263 11.02 -14.02 0.78
C ALA A 263 10.18 -13.23 1.79
N ASP A 264 9.96 -13.80 2.97
CA ASP A 264 9.25 -13.16 4.07
C ASP A 264 9.94 -13.49 5.41
N VAL A 265 9.54 -12.79 6.45
CA VAL A 265 10.03 -12.96 7.84
C VAL A 265 9.22 -13.99 8.64
N VAL A 266 8.21 -14.58 8.02
CA VAL A 266 7.32 -15.59 8.60
C VAL A 266 7.44 -16.92 7.87
N ALA A 267 7.09 -18.03 8.52
CA ALA A 267 7.15 -19.35 7.88
C ALA A 267 6.05 -19.53 6.81
N GLU A 268 4.88 -18.97 7.07
CA GLU A 268 3.74 -19.03 6.16
C GLU A 268 3.35 -17.59 5.76
N PRO A 269 3.85 -17.08 4.62
CA PRO A 269 3.53 -15.74 4.13
C PRO A 269 2.04 -15.52 3.90
N LEU A 270 1.56 -14.31 4.18
CA LEU A 270 0.19 -13.88 3.86
C LEU A 270 0.06 -13.65 2.35
N LEU A 271 -0.17 -14.73 1.63
CA LEU A 271 -0.38 -14.73 0.18
C LEU A 271 -1.86 -14.92 -0.15
N PRO A 272 -2.36 -14.32 -1.25
CA PRO A 272 -3.73 -14.51 -1.68
C PRO A 272 -4.05 -15.97 -2.02
N VAL A 273 -5.21 -16.44 -1.56
CA VAL A 273 -5.83 -17.70 -1.97
C VAL A 273 -7.23 -17.36 -2.47
N ASP A 274 -7.52 -17.74 -3.71
CA ASP A 274 -8.78 -17.41 -4.40
C ASP A 274 -9.12 -15.91 -4.36
N GLY A 275 -8.09 -15.05 -4.38
CA GLY A 275 -8.22 -13.59 -4.33
C GLY A 275 -8.50 -12.99 -2.95
N TYR A 276 -8.31 -13.77 -1.88
CA TYR A 276 -8.52 -13.33 -0.50
C TYR A 276 -7.29 -13.52 0.37
N LEU A 277 -7.11 -12.64 1.36
CA LEU A 277 -6.23 -12.87 2.51
C LEU A 277 -7.07 -13.25 3.73
N LEU A 278 -6.60 -14.23 4.49
CA LEU A 278 -7.18 -14.58 5.78
C LEU A 278 -6.81 -13.51 6.80
N VAL A 279 -7.75 -13.23 7.72
CA VAL A 279 -7.47 -12.38 8.87
C VAL A 279 -6.68 -13.21 9.89
N ALA A 280 -5.38 -13.01 9.87
CA ALA A 280 -4.43 -13.75 10.72
C ALA A 280 -3.39 -12.79 11.29
N ARG A 281 -2.77 -13.24 12.38
CA ARG A 281 -1.62 -12.58 12.98
C ARG A 281 -0.42 -13.52 12.84
N PRO A 282 0.45 -13.29 11.85
CA PRO A 282 1.57 -14.20 11.61
C PRO A 282 2.62 -14.08 12.73
N GLU A 283 3.23 -15.22 13.10
CA GLU A 283 4.39 -15.27 13.99
C GLU A 283 5.67 -15.18 13.16
N VAL A 284 6.62 -14.40 13.67
CA VAL A 284 7.94 -14.27 13.03
C VAL A 284 8.72 -15.57 13.19
N ALA A 285 9.22 -16.07 12.08
CA ALA A 285 10.11 -17.24 12.05
C ALA A 285 11.56 -16.76 12.21
N LEU A 286 12.13 -16.92 13.40
CA LEU A 286 13.50 -16.46 13.68
C LEU A 286 14.55 -17.07 12.75
N GLU A 287 14.32 -18.30 12.24
CA GLU A 287 15.17 -18.93 11.22
C GLU A 287 15.12 -18.18 9.89
N ALA A 288 13.94 -17.70 9.48
CA ALA A 288 13.79 -16.86 8.28
C ALA A 288 14.50 -15.51 8.47
N VAL A 289 14.37 -14.89 9.64
CA VAL A 289 15.12 -13.67 9.98
C VAL A 289 16.62 -13.92 9.95
N GLY A 290 17.11 -15.07 10.42
CA GLY A 290 18.52 -15.46 10.30
C GLY A 290 19.03 -15.54 8.87
N THR A 291 18.15 -15.80 7.90
CA THR A 291 18.48 -15.84 6.46
C THR A 291 18.36 -14.48 5.78
N TRP A 292 17.35 -13.70 6.14
CA TRP A 292 17.03 -12.41 5.52
C TRP A 292 17.25 -11.21 6.45
N GLY A 293 17.95 -11.44 7.57
CA GLY A 293 18.40 -10.39 8.48
C GLY A 293 19.36 -9.44 7.78
N ALA A 294 19.29 -8.17 8.14
CA ALA A 294 20.24 -7.19 7.69
C ALA A 294 21.63 -7.47 8.27
N ASP A 295 22.68 -7.04 7.57
CA ASP A 295 24.03 -7.06 8.09
C ASP A 295 24.19 -6.13 9.31
N ALA A 296 25.37 -6.20 9.97
CA ALA A 296 25.63 -5.42 11.18
C ALA A 296 25.57 -3.89 10.95
N GLU A 297 26.00 -3.42 9.78
CA GLU A 297 25.97 -1.99 9.43
C GLU A 297 24.52 -1.52 9.26
N ARG A 298 23.70 -2.26 8.52
CA ARG A 298 22.29 -1.94 8.31
C ARG A 298 21.48 -2.08 9.61
N THR A 299 21.81 -3.06 10.45
CA THR A 299 21.18 -3.21 11.77
C THR A 299 21.47 -1.98 12.63
N ALA A 300 22.74 -1.54 12.72
CA ALA A 300 23.12 -0.35 13.48
C ALA A 300 22.45 0.94 12.94
N TYR A 301 22.28 1.05 11.63
CA TYR A 301 21.53 2.15 11.02
C TYR A 301 20.07 2.17 11.51
N TRP A 302 19.38 1.03 11.46
CA TRP A 302 17.98 0.93 11.85
C TRP A 302 17.78 1.13 13.35
N ASP A 303 18.67 0.59 14.20
CA ASP A 303 18.66 0.84 15.65
C ASP A 303 18.79 2.34 15.96
N THR A 304 19.74 3.02 15.30
CA THR A 304 19.93 4.46 15.43
C THR A 304 18.71 5.25 14.98
N ARG A 305 18.12 4.87 13.84
CA ARG A 305 16.91 5.51 13.31
C ARG A 305 15.72 5.31 14.23
N LEU A 306 15.51 4.10 14.74
CA LEU A 306 14.45 3.79 15.71
C LEU A 306 14.59 4.65 16.96
N ALA A 307 15.81 4.79 17.50
CA ALA A 307 16.07 5.61 18.69
C ALA A 307 15.75 7.10 18.45
N ARG A 308 16.17 7.66 17.30
CA ARG A 308 15.87 9.06 16.94
C ARG A 308 14.37 9.31 16.80
N VAL A 309 13.66 8.42 16.05
CA VAL A 309 12.21 8.54 15.84
C VAL A 309 11.46 8.37 17.18
N ALA A 310 11.93 7.48 18.06
CA ALA A 310 11.32 7.30 19.38
C ALA A 310 11.48 8.54 20.27
N ALA A 311 12.58 9.28 20.16
CA ALA A 311 12.82 10.50 20.93
C ALA A 311 11.84 11.64 20.56
N LEU A 312 11.46 11.79 19.27
CA LEU A 312 10.53 12.83 18.83
C LEU A 312 9.16 12.78 19.52
N ARG A 313 8.70 11.60 19.97
CA ARG A 313 7.41 11.45 20.66
C ARG A 313 7.47 11.86 22.14
N GLN A 314 8.64 11.87 22.75
CA GLN A 314 8.80 12.31 24.15
C GLN A 314 8.71 13.84 24.27
N ASP A 315 9.15 14.56 23.25
CA ASP A 315 9.12 16.03 23.23
C ASP A 315 7.73 16.63 22.95
N GLN A 316 6.75 15.79 22.47
CA GLN A 316 5.37 16.22 22.21
C GLN A 316 4.41 15.97 23.40
N VAL A 317 4.88 15.36 24.48
CA VAL A 317 4.08 15.02 25.68
C VAL A 317 4.42 15.98 26.85
N LEU A 318 5.37 16.89 26.67
CA LEU A 318 5.70 17.98 27.60
C LEU A 318 5.10 19.30 27.08
#